data_d37d013d5736e5bc0732d9a1cd3966b3
#
_entry.id   d37d013d5736e5bc0732d9a1cd3966b3
#
_cell.length_a   1.000
_cell.length_b   1.000
_cell.length_c   1.000
_cell.angle_alpha   90.00
_cell.angle_beta   90.00
_cell.angle_gamma   90.00
#
_symmetry.space_group_name_H-M   'P 1'
#
loop_
_entity.id
_entity.type
_entity.pdbx_description
1 polymer ?
#
loop_
_entity_poly.entity_id
_entity_poly.type
_entity_poly.pdbx_seq_one_letter_code
_entity_poly.pdbx_strand_id
1 'polypeptide(L)'
;MLQGLAFSGRSDVLSQVLDRIRRLLGRPTSTSASTPASASESTPAPTSVPGSAPARVGGTQASAPVPVFTADFGSTSQWVAGRSWAYPNGGPTNPGDNKLDYLVSDAALSRTGTFRATRRPDGKWNTGLLTTEGSSEGFMVRTGDVLESRVRLPSALGAWPAIWTWLDGDNEIDVFEYHPDNPDLLELSNHVKGSSHYHRDPAIGPGRWVDLKVEFGSRSVVWWVNGKQVFADRRGVGRRWRAYLIVNLSICAGRYHPAPDRDVSAMSYEVAYLRVIRP
;
A
#
# COMPACT_ATOMS: atom_id res chain seq x y z
N MET A 1 -25.86 39.21 2.09
CA MET A 1 -25.09 38.82 0.88
C MET A 1 -23.94 37.95 1.31
N LEU A 2 -24.11 36.64 1.17
CA LEU A 2 -23.06 35.65 1.43
C LEU A 2 -22.80 34.95 0.09
N GLN A 3 -21.64 35.23 -0.49
CA GLN A 3 -21.19 34.62 -1.73
C GLN A 3 -20.68 33.20 -1.43
N GLY A 4 -21.33 32.20 -2.05
CA GLY A 4 -20.89 30.82 -2.06
C GLY A 4 -19.63 30.67 -2.93
N LEU A 5 -18.56 30.19 -2.34
CA LEU A 5 -17.37 29.70 -3.06
C LEU A 5 -17.67 28.26 -3.53
N ALA A 6 -17.81 28.13 -4.84
CA ALA A 6 -18.00 26.85 -5.51
C ALA A 6 -16.66 26.06 -5.51
N PHE A 7 -16.66 24.89 -4.91
CA PHE A 7 -15.61 23.89 -5.04
C PHE A 7 -15.78 23.12 -6.37
N SER A 8 -15.15 23.58 -7.42
CA SER A 8 -15.20 22.99 -8.76
C SER A 8 -13.80 22.60 -9.25
N GLY A 9 -13.12 21.66 -8.60
CA GLY A 9 -11.78 21.26 -9.02
C GLY A 9 -11.42 19.79 -8.82
N ARG A 10 -12.30 19.00 -8.17
CA ARG A 10 -11.94 17.64 -7.72
C ARG A 10 -12.32 16.50 -8.65
N SER A 11 -13.21 16.70 -9.62
CA SER A 11 -13.61 15.62 -10.56
C SER A 11 -12.65 15.42 -11.73
N ASP A 12 -11.78 16.37 -12.03
CA ASP A 12 -10.97 16.32 -13.25
C ASP A 12 -9.67 15.50 -13.10
N VAL A 13 -9.05 15.49 -11.93
CA VAL A 13 -7.77 14.78 -11.72
C VAL A 13 -8.01 13.26 -11.63
N LEU A 14 -9.01 12.82 -10.89
CA LEU A 14 -9.42 11.40 -10.85
C LEU A 14 -9.91 10.92 -12.22
N SER A 15 -10.68 11.74 -12.94
CA SER A 15 -11.13 11.44 -14.29
C SER A 15 -9.97 11.29 -15.28
N GLN A 16 -8.92 12.11 -15.17
CA GLN A 16 -7.74 12.05 -16.05
C GLN A 16 -6.84 10.84 -15.77
N VAL A 17 -6.72 10.40 -14.52
CA VAL A 17 -6.00 9.18 -14.14
C VAL A 17 -6.75 7.95 -14.66
N LEU A 18 -8.06 7.92 -14.53
CA LEU A 18 -8.93 6.83 -14.98
C LEU A 18 -9.01 6.69 -16.50
N ASP A 19 -8.98 7.80 -17.24
CA ASP A 19 -8.92 7.79 -18.71
C ASP A 19 -7.56 7.32 -19.25
N ARG A 20 -6.49 7.48 -18.47
CA ARG A 20 -5.17 6.95 -18.80
C ARG A 20 -5.10 5.43 -18.60
N ILE A 21 -5.77 4.90 -17.59
CA ILE A 21 -5.91 3.45 -17.34
C ILE A 21 -6.71 2.77 -18.46
N ARG A 22 -7.80 3.38 -18.94
CA ARG A 22 -8.57 2.87 -20.09
C ARG A 22 -7.76 2.74 -21.37
N ARG A 23 -6.80 3.61 -21.62
CA ARG A 23 -5.94 3.57 -22.83
C ARG A 23 -4.87 2.49 -22.78
N LEU A 24 -4.46 2.04 -21.60
CA LEU A 24 -3.44 1.01 -21.42
C LEU A 24 -4.01 -0.42 -21.45
N LEU A 25 -5.29 -0.60 -21.08
CA LEU A 25 -5.97 -1.91 -21.07
C LEU A 25 -6.63 -2.27 -22.41
N GLY A 26 -6.61 -1.40 -23.41
CA GLY A 26 -7.38 -1.51 -24.67
C GLY A 26 -6.65 -2.07 -25.89
N ARG A 27 -5.56 -2.85 -25.77
CA ARG A 27 -4.93 -3.50 -26.93
C ARG A 27 -4.66 -4.98 -26.70
N PRO A 28 -5.38 -5.91 -27.38
CA PRO A 28 -4.95 -7.30 -27.48
C PRO A 28 -3.80 -7.39 -28.49
N THR A 29 -2.60 -7.72 -28.02
CA THR A 29 -1.50 -8.11 -28.91
C THR A 29 -1.49 -9.62 -29.06
N SER A 30 -1.83 -10.08 -30.26
CA SER A 30 -1.52 -11.43 -30.73
C SER A 30 0.01 -11.58 -30.89
N THR A 31 0.61 -12.55 -30.23
CA THR A 31 1.97 -12.98 -30.57
C THR A 31 2.06 -14.49 -30.55
N SER A 32 2.50 -14.99 -31.69
CA SER A 32 2.77 -16.37 -32.04
C SER A 32 3.93 -16.95 -31.22
N ALA A 33 3.79 -18.23 -30.90
CA ALA A 33 4.79 -19.07 -30.28
C ALA A 33 6.01 -19.32 -31.19
N SER A 34 7.21 -19.29 -30.59
CA SER A 34 8.36 -20.03 -31.13
C SER A 34 9.19 -20.53 -29.94
N THR A 35 9.30 -21.86 -29.88
CA THR A 35 10.18 -22.62 -28.95
C THR A 35 11.61 -22.57 -29.46
N PRO A 36 12.61 -22.52 -28.60
CA PRO A 36 13.85 -23.21 -28.89
C PRO A 36 14.30 -24.17 -27.79
N ALA A 37 15.06 -25.15 -28.26
CA ALA A 37 15.52 -26.36 -27.68
C ALA A 37 16.50 -26.21 -26.51
N SER A 38 16.53 -27.30 -25.71
CA SER A 38 17.48 -27.63 -24.66
C SER A 38 18.92 -27.78 -25.15
N ALA A 39 19.87 -27.29 -24.34
CA ALA A 39 21.27 -27.78 -24.34
C ALA A 39 21.69 -27.94 -22.87
N SER A 40 22.10 -29.17 -22.58
CA SER A 40 22.77 -29.62 -21.36
C SER A 40 24.26 -29.33 -21.47
N GLU A 41 24.94 -28.85 -20.40
CA GLU A 41 26.35 -29.14 -20.16
C GLU A 41 26.75 -28.91 -18.70
N SER A 42 27.22 -29.92 -18.17
CA SER A 42 28.29 -30.40 -17.26
C SER A 42 28.97 -29.41 -16.32
N THR A 43 28.93 -29.81 -15.05
CA THR A 43 29.65 -29.29 -13.88
C THR A 43 31.14 -29.74 -13.88
N PRO A 44 32.08 -28.90 -13.43
CA PRO A 44 33.32 -29.37 -12.82
C PRO A 44 33.35 -29.08 -11.31
N ALA A 45 33.96 -30.03 -10.58
CA ALA A 45 34.12 -30.07 -9.14
C ALA A 45 35.10 -29.02 -8.59
N PRO A 46 34.99 -28.64 -7.31
CA PRO A 46 35.83 -27.60 -6.72
C PRO A 46 37.17 -28.16 -6.20
N THR A 47 38.23 -27.44 -6.52
CA THR A 47 39.57 -27.63 -5.96
C THR A 47 39.71 -26.89 -4.63
N SER A 48 40.09 -27.58 -3.59
CA SER A 48 40.37 -27.05 -2.25
C SER A 48 41.70 -26.32 -2.21
N VAL A 49 41.75 -25.11 -1.64
CA VAL A 49 42.98 -24.37 -1.29
C VAL A 49 42.94 -24.03 0.20
N PRO A 50 44.06 -24.21 0.95
CA PRO A 50 44.06 -24.11 2.41
C PRO A 50 44.18 -22.69 2.93
N GLY A 51 43.69 -22.54 4.15
CA GLY A 51 43.43 -21.40 4.95
C GLY A 51 44.45 -20.27 5.05
N SER A 52 43.88 -19.08 5.15
CA SER A 52 44.49 -17.95 5.83
C SER A 52 43.45 -17.42 6.82
N ALA A 53 43.85 -17.30 8.08
CA ALA A 53 43.03 -16.79 9.15
C ALA A 53 42.63 -15.33 8.89
N PRO A 54 41.36 -14.92 9.11
CA PRO A 54 40.99 -13.54 8.95
C PRO A 54 41.45 -12.72 10.16
N ALA A 55 42.18 -11.64 9.86
CA ALA A 55 42.42 -10.56 10.81
C ALA A 55 41.09 -10.00 11.31
N ARG A 56 40.93 -9.93 12.63
CA ARG A 56 39.81 -9.22 13.27
C ARG A 56 39.92 -7.73 12.96
N VAL A 57 39.21 -7.26 11.97
CA VAL A 57 38.90 -5.83 11.82
C VAL A 57 37.75 -5.52 12.77
N GLY A 58 38.07 -4.79 13.84
CA GLY A 58 37.10 -4.23 14.75
C GLY A 58 36.29 -3.14 14.03
N GLY A 59 35.29 -3.56 13.24
CA GLY A 59 34.27 -2.65 12.72
C GLY A 59 33.30 -2.32 13.84
N THR A 60 33.22 -1.08 14.24
CA THR A 60 32.10 -0.54 15.02
C THR A 60 30.84 -0.80 14.23
N GLN A 61 30.06 -1.80 14.65
CA GLN A 61 28.77 -2.11 14.07
C GLN A 61 27.86 -0.93 14.42
N ALA A 62 27.58 -0.08 13.41
CA ALA A 62 26.62 1.01 13.60
C ALA A 62 25.29 0.38 14.05
N SER A 63 24.79 0.81 15.19
CA SER A 63 23.49 0.34 15.71
C SER A 63 22.42 0.63 14.66
N ALA A 64 21.54 -0.35 14.43
CA ALA A 64 20.41 -0.16 13.51
C ALA A 64 19.59 1.07 13.97
N PRO A 65 19.14 1.92 13.04
CA PRO A 65 18.37 3.11 13.37
C PRO A 65 17.11 2.73 14.14
N VAL A 66 16.84 3.43 15.24
CA VAL A 66 15.66 3.21 16.10
C VAL A 66 14.44 3.81 15.39
N PRO A 67 13.33 3.07 15.21
CA PRO A 67 12.11 3.61 14.64
C PRO A 67 11.55 4.76 15.48
N VAL A 68 11.08 5.82 14.84
CA VAL A 68 10.34 6.93 15.49
C VAL A 68 8.86 6.60 15.66
N PHE A 69 8.39 5.58 14.98
CA PHE A 69 7.05 5.02 15.12
C PHE A 69 7.09 3.52 14.85
N THR A 70 6.44 2.76 15.71
CA THR A 70 6.18 1.33 15.51
C THR A 70 4.71 1.11 15.82
N ALA A 71 3.96 0.59 14.85
CA ALA A 71 2.53 0.41 15.00
C ALA A 71 2.19 -0.65 16.05
N ASP A 72 1.43 -0.25 17.05
CA ASP A 72 0.60 -1.14 17.88
C ASP A 72 -0.84 -1.03 17.37
N PHE A 73 -1.28 -1.99 16.58
CA PHE A 73 -2.61 -1.98 15.95
C PHE A 73 -3.77 -2.10 16.95
N GLY A 74 -3.50 -2.35 18.23
CA GLY A 74 -4.47 -2.32 19.31
C GLY A 74 -4.51 -0.99 20.07
N SER A 75 -3.61 -0.06 19.77
CA SER A 75 -3.47 1.19 20.50
C SER A 75 -4.46 2.26 20.04
N THR A 76 -5.31 2.72 20.96
CA THR A 76 -6.20 3.86 20.72
C THR A 76 -5.50 5.23 20.85
N SER A 77 -4.26 5.27 21.35
CA SER A 77 -3.46 6.49 21.34
C SER A 77 -2.78 6.73 19.99
N GLN A 78 -2.42 5.67 19.27
CA GLN A 78 -1.80 5.75 17.95
C GLN A 78 -2.82 5.91 16.83
N TRP A 79 -4.02 5.34 16.98
CA TRP A 79 -4.98 5.20 15.90
C TRP A 79 -6.37 5.69 16.26
N VAL A 80 -7.00 6.32 15.27
CA VAL A 80 -8.45 6.47 15.19
C VAL A 80 -8.99 5.39 14.26
N ALA A 81 -10.05 4.70 14.67
CA ALA A 81 -10.69 3.63 13.92
C ALA A 81 -12.17 3.96 13.61
N GLY A 82 -12.73 3.36 12.57
CA GLY A 82 -14.14 3.50 12.21
C GLY A 82 -14.51 4.79 11.49
N ARG A 83 -13.53 5.63 11.17
CA ARG A 83 -13.68 6.86 10.36
C ARG A 83 -12.39 7.24 9.68
N SER A 84 -12.49 8.09 8.65
CA SER A 84 -11.32 8.69 7.99
C SER A 84 -11.68 10.08 7.44
N TRP A 85 -10.80 11.06 7.60
CA TRP A 85 -10.96 12.40 7.01
C TRP A 85 -10.73 12.39 5.49
N ALA A 86 -10.14 11.33 4.95
CA ALA A 86 -10.10 11.08 3.52
C ALA A 86 -11.47 10.67 2.93
N TYR A 87 -12.41 10.24 3.77
CA TYR A 87 -13.78 9.92 3.36
C TYR A 87 -14.69 11.15 3.48
N PRO A 88 -15.78 11.24 2.70
CA PRO A 88 -16.68 12.40 2.72
C PRO A 88 -17.15 12.74 4.13
N ASN A 89 -16.94 13.98 4.54
CA ASN A 89 -17.31 14.52 5.87
C ASN A 89 -16.70 13.74 7.05
N GLY A 90 -15.57 13.04 6.87
CA GLY A 90 -14.99 12.16 7.87
C GLY A 90 -15.91 10.99 8.26
N GLY A 91 -16.78 10.59 7.34
CA GLY A 91 -17.79 9.56 7.54
C GLY A 91 -17.28 8.13 7.35
N PRO A 92 -18.18 7.13 7.56
CA PRO A 92 -17.81 5.72 7.47
C PRO A 92 -17.90 5.15 6.05
N THR A 93 -18.34 5.92 5.05
CA THR A 93 -18.55 5.43 3.68
C THR A 93 -17.90 6.32 2.65
N ASN A 94 -17.37 5.72 1.58
CA ASN A 94 -16.80 6.44 0.43
C ASN A 94 -17.29 5.86 -0.91
N PRO A 95 -18.58 6.03 -1.27
CA PRO A 95 -19.12 5.49 -2.52
C PRO A 95 -18.52 6.16 -3.76
N GLY A 96 -17.97 7.37 -3.64
CA GLY A 96 -17.33 8.10 -4.73
C GLY A 96 -16.10 7.38 -5.29
N ASP A 97 -15.36 6.65 -4.45
CA ASP A 97 -14.21 5.84 -4.84
C ASP A 97 -14.60 4.41 -5.28
N ASN A 98 -15.88 4.17 -5.58
CA ASN A 98 -16.35 2.84 -5.97
C ASN A 98 -16.12 1.77 -4.90
N LYS A 99 -16.37 2.13 -3.63
CA LYS A 99 -16.19 1.27 -2.45
C LYS A 99 -17.54 0.89 -1.83
N LEU A 100 -17.62 -0.35 -1.32
CA LEU A 100 -18.76 -0.85 -0.53
C LEU A 100 -18.55 -0.68 0.98
N ASP A 101 -17.58 0.11 1.36
CA ASP A 101 -17.15 0.29 2.74
C ASP A 101 -18.24 0.88 3.65
N TYR A 102 -18.28 0.34 4.86
CA TYR A 102 -18.83 0.96 6.04
C TYR A 102 -17.83 0.76 7.18
N LEU A 103 -17.07 1.81 7.49
CA LEU A 103 -15.99 1.74 8.48
C LEU A 103 -16.53 1.47 9.86
N VAL A 104 -15.99 0.46 10.54
CA VAL A 104 -16.27 0.12 11.93
C VAL A 104 -14.97 -0.07 12.71
N SER A 105 -14.96 0.31 13.99
CA SER A 105 -13.72 0.32 14.79
C SER A 105 -13.19 -1.08 15.08
N ASP A 106 -14.05 -2.04 15.38
CA ASP A 106 -13.70 -3.41 15.73
C ASP A 106 -13.17 -4.25 14.56
N ALA A 107 -13.38 -3.81 13.32
CA ALA A 107 -12.83 -4.46 12.13
C ALA A 107 -11.32 -4.17 11.91
N ALA A 108 -10.76 -3.16 12.57
CA ALA A 108 -9.37 -2.72 12.40
C ALA A 108 -8.53 -2.80 13.67
N LEU A 109 -9.10 -2.45 14.84
CA LEU A 109 -8.37 -2.50 16.11
C LEU A 109 -8.13 -3.95 16.53
N SER A 110 -6.91 -4.44 16.27
CA SER A 110 -6.49 -5.80 16.57
C SER A 110 -5.02 -5.82 16.92
N ARG A 111 -4.67 -6.40 18.07
CA ARG A 111 -3.27 -6.59 18.47
C ARG A 111 -2.46 -7.44 17.48
N THR A 112 -3.13 -8.17 16.62
CA THR A 112 -2.50 -9.02 15.60
C THR A 112 -2.28 -8.32 14.26
N GLY A 113 -2.72 -7.06 14.10
CA GLY A 113 -2.65 -6.34 12.82
C GLY A 113 -3.57 -6.94 11.74
N THR A 114 -4.65 -7.63 12.13
CA THR A 114 -5.61 -8.23 11.20
C THR A 114 -6.76 -7.28 10.95
N PHE A 115 -6.93 -6.88 9.69
CA PHE A 115 -8.05 -6.10 9.19
C PHE A 115 -9.10 -7.05 8.62
N ARG A 116 -10.35 -6.93 9.09
CA ARG A 116 -11.46 -7.80 8.66
C ARG A 116 -12.49 -6.99 7.90
N ALA A 117 -13.12 -7.65 6.93
CA ALA A 117 -14.33 -7.15 6.29
C ALA A 117 -15.42 -8.21 6.38
N THR A 118 -16.65 -7.80 6.70
CA THR A 118 -17.81 -8.69 6.78
C THR A 118 -19.00 -8.08 6.05
N ARG A 119 -19.70 -8.91 5.27
CA ARG A 119 -20.86 -8.46 4.48
C ARG A 119 -22.02 -8.08 5.39
N ARG A 120 -22.67 -6.99 5.07
CA ARG A 120 -23.87 -6.47 5.73
C ARG A 120 -25.13 -6.86 4.95
N PRO A 121 -26.31 -6.91 5.62
CA PRO A 121 -27.58 -7.16 4.93
C PRO A 121 -27.95 -6.12 3.86
N ASP A 122 -27.43 -4.88 3.99
CA ASP A 122 -27.68 -3.78 3.05
C ASP A 122 -26.75 -3.82 1.80
N GLY A 123 -25.94 -4.88 1.65
CA GLY A 123 -25.00 -5.03 0.54
C GLY A 123 -23.68 -4.31 0.72
N LYS A 124 -23.53 -3.47 1.74
CA LYS A 124 -22.25 -2.89 2.15
C LYS A 124 -21.44 -3.88 2.95
N TRP A 125 -20.24 -3.47 3.34
CA TRP A 125 -19.33 -4.27 4.14
C TRP A 125 -18.84 -3.49 5.35
N ASN A 126 -18.96 -4.06 6.55
CA ASN A 126 -18.19 -3.57 7.68
C ASN A 126 -16.71 -3.75 7.37
N THR A 127 -15.93 -2.68 7.37
CA THR A 127 -14.52 -2.68 6.98
C THR A 127 -13.66 -2.00 8.04
N GLY A 128 -12.37 -2.38 8.10
CA GLY A 128 -11.39 -1.82 9.01
C GLY A 128 -10.53 -0.74 8.35
N LEU A 129 -10.45 0.42 9.00
CA LEU A 129 -9.50 1.47 8.67
C LEU A 129 -8.94 2.06 9.96
N LEU A 130 -7.63 2.21 10.01
CA LEU A 130 -6.88 2.92 11.05
C LEU A 130 -6.22 4.15 10.42
N THR A 131 -6.34 5.30 11.08
CA THR A 131 -5.59 6.51 10.72
C THR A 131 -4.91 7.10 11.94
N THR A 132 -3.72 7.66 11.75
CA THR A 132 -3.05 8.44 12.81
C THR A 132 -3.61 9.87 12.91
N GLU A 133 -4.44 10.31 11.95
CA GLU A 133 -5.15 11.58 12.01
C GLU A 133 -6.16 11.59 13.15
N GLY A 134 -6.11 12.63 13.99
CA GLY A 134 -7.01 12.79 15.13
C GLY A 134 -6.72 11.87 16.33
N SER A 135 -5.71 11.01 16.26
CA SER A 135 -5.24 10.25 17.42
C SER A 135 -4.51 11.14 18.41
N SER A 136 -4.40 10.71 19.68
CA SER A 136 -3.73 11.52 20.70
C SER A 136 -2.21 11.67 20.47
N GLU A 137 -1.57 10.70 19.81
CA GLU A 137 -0.17 10.81 19.39
C GLU A 137 0.01 11.65 18.13
N GLY A 138 -1.00 11.70 17.24
CA GLY A 138 -1.01 12.54 16.05
C GLY A 138 0.20 12.33 15.13
N PHE A 139 0.70 11.09 15.03
CA PHE A 139 1.93 10.80 14.28
C PHE A 139 1.77 11.14 12.80
N MET A 140 2.77 11.83 12.24
CA MET A 140 2.88 12.10 10.81
C MET A 140 4.19 11.58 10.25
N VAL A 141 4.11 10.91 9.12
CA VAL A 141 5.24 10.69 8.22
C VAL A 141 5.63 12.02 7.59
N ARG A 142 6.92 12.24 7.33
CA ARG A 142 7.43 13.46 6.71
C ARG A 142 8.54 13.18 5.72
N THR A 143 8.91 14.20 4.96
CA THR A 143 10.05 14.15 4.03
C THR A 143 11.31 13.62 4.70
N GLY A 144 11.94 12.62 4.10
CA GLY A 144 13.13 11.94 4.57
C GLY A 144 12.86 10.68 5.40
N ASP A 145 11.64 10.47 5.87
CA ASP A 145 11.28 9.25 6.60
C ASP A 145 11.28 8.03 5.68
N VAL A 146 11.55 6.86 6.29
CA VAL A 146 11.47 5.55 5.65
C VAL A 146 10.40 4.72 6.36
N LEU A 147 9.37 4.28 5.62
CA LEU A 147 8.37 3.35 6.10
C LEU A 147 8.76 1.94 5.69
N GLU A 148 8.67 1.00 6.62
CA GLU A 148 8.81 -0.43 6.38
C GLU A 148 7.61 -1.18 6.92
N SER A 149 7.12 -2.15 6.16
CA SER A 149 5.99 -2.99 6.55
C SER A 149 6.10 -4.37 5.94
N ARG A 150 5.45 -5.36 6.55
CA ARG A 150 5.24 -6.69 6.01
C ARG A 150 3.77 -7.02 6.07
N VAL A 151 3.19 -7.34 4.90
CA VAL A 151 1.76 -7.57 4.74
C VAL A 151 1.49 -8.94 4.14
N ARG A 152 0.36 -9.56 4.52
CA ARG A 152 -0.15 -10.78 3.90
C ARG A 152 -1.36 -10.45 3.05
N LEU A 153 -1.23 -10.63 1.75
CA LEU A 153 -2.23 -10.24 0.78
C LEU A 153 -3.49 -11.11 0.86
N PRO A 154 -4.71 -10.53 0.76
CA PRO A 154 -5.95 -11.28 0.74
C PRO A 154 -6.11 -12.09 -0.55
N SER A 155 -6.95 -13.14 -0.51
CA SER A 155 -7.24 -13.98 -1.68
C SER A 155 -8.63 -13.76 -2.27
N ALA A 156 -9.56 -13.19 -1.52
CA ALA A 156 -10.93 -13.01 -1.97
C ALA A 156 -11.05 -11.86 -2.98
N LEU A 157 -11.69 -12.11 -4.12
CA LEU A 157 -12.04 -11.07 -5.08
C LEU A 157 -12.82 -9.94 -4.40
N GLY A 158 -12.57 -8.72 -4.85
CA GLY A 158 -13.17 -7.51 -4.28
C GLY A 158 -12.46 -6.96 -3.05
N ALA A 159 -11.46 -7.66 -2.48
CA ALA A 159 -10.62 -7.09 -1.44
C ALA A 159 -9.70 -5.98 -2.03
N TRP A 160 -9.56 -4.91 -1.27
CA TRP A 160 -8.71 -3.76 -1.62
C TRP A 160 -7.93 -3.29 -0.38
N PRO A 161 -6.88 -4.01 0.05
CA PRO A 161 -5.99 -3.55 1.11
C PRO A 161 -5.07 -2.45 0.64
N ALA A 162 -4.76 -1.51 1.53
CA ALA A 162 -3.81 -0.44 1.28
C ALA A 162 -3.06 0.00 2.54
N ILE A 163 -1.85 0.51 2.34
CA ILE A 163 -1.13 1.41 3.26
C ILE A 163 -0.84 2.68 2.48
N TRP A 164 -1.26 3.81 3.02
CA TRP A 164 -1.16 5.08 2.33
C TRP A 164 -1.09 6.26 3.29
N THR A 165 -0.97 7.47 2.75
CA THR A 165 -0.88 8.69 3.53
C THR A 165 -1.94 9.70 3.11
N TRP A 166 -2.34 10.61 4.03
CA TRP A 166 -3.34 11.63 3.75
C TRP A 166 -3.18 12.86 4.62
N LEU A 167 -3.44 14.04 4.07
CA LEU A 167 -3.58 15.29 4.81
C LEU A 167 -4.35 16.32 3.98
N ASP A 168 -5.42 16.89 4.55
CA ASP A 168 -6.18 18.04 4.01
C ASP A 168 -6.65 17.87 2.56
N GLY A 169 -7.02 16.65 2.15
CA GLY A 169 -7.55 16.38 0.82
C GLY A 169 -6.49 16.18 -0.24
N ASP A 170 -5.22 16.03 0.14
CA ASP A 170 -4.05 15.82 -0.70
C ASP A 170 -2.96 15.08 0.09
N ASN A 171 -1.70 15.17 -0.35
CA ASN A 171 -0.53 14.58 0.31
C ASN A 171 -0.56 13.04 0.36
N GLU A 172 -1.22 12.45 -0.62
CA GLU A 172 -1.41 11.01 -0.74
C GLU A 172 -0.21 10.35 -1.43
N ILE A 173 0.35 9.38 -0.73
CA ILE A 173 1.33 8.43 -1.24
C ILE A 173 0.81 7.05 -0.92
N ASP A 174 0.59 6.22 -1.96
CA ASP A 174 0.27 4.81 -1.77
C ASP A 174 1.57 4.03 -1.63
N VAL A 175 1.80 3.55 -0.42
CA VAL A 175 2.88 2.58 -0.16
C VAL A 175 2.61 1.33 -0.97
N PHE A 176 1.37 0.89 -1.00
CA PHE A 176 0.83 -0.10 -1.93
C PHE A 176 -0.71 -0.09 -1.91
N GLU A 177 -1.28 -0.54 -3.03
CA GLU A 177 -2.63 -1.05 -3.17
C GLU A 177 -2.56 -2.42 -3.84
N TYR A 178 -3.53 -3.29 -3.54
CA TYR A 178 -3.59 -4.63 -4.10
C TYR A 178 -5.02 -5.05 -4.42
N HIS A 179 -5.20 -5.74 -5.55
CA HIS A 179 -6.47 -6.27 -6.00
C HIS A 179 -6.30 -7.74 -6.44
N PRO A 180 -6.99 -8.71 -5.82
CA PRO A 180 -6.81 -10.14 -6.12
C PRO A 180 -7.16 -10.57 -7.55
N ASP A 181 -7.90 -9.76 -8.32
CA ASP A 181 -8.13 -9.99 -9.76
C ASP A 181 -6.89 -9.71 -10.63
N ASN A 182 -5.88 -9.03 -10.08
CA ASN A 182 -4.54 -8.88 -10.62
C ASN A 182 -3.51 -9.45 -9.63
N PRO A 183 -3.45 -10.79 -9.48
CA PRO A 183 -2.85 -11.43 -8.30
C PRO A 183 -1.34 -11.23 -8.15
N ASP A 184 -0.62 -10.88 -9.21
CA ASP A 184 0.83 -10.66 -9.23
C ASP A 184 1.21 -9.17 -9.25
N LEU A 185 0.25 -8.25 -9.00
CA LEU A 185 0.43 -6.82 -9.20
C LEU A 185 0.24 -6.03 -7.90
N LEU A 186 1.15 -5.09 -7.62
CA LEU A 186 0.96 -3.99 -6.68
C LEU A 186 0.89 -2.66 -7.41
N GLU A 187 -0.02 -1.79 -6.96
CA GLU A 187 -0.12 -0.40 -7.40
C GLU A 187 0.61 0.49 -6.40
N LEU A 188 1.54 1.31 -6.91
CA LEU A 188 2.40 2.20 -6.13
C LEU A 188 2.23 3.62 -6.67
N SER A 189 1.84 4.60 -5.83
CA SER A 189 1.48 5.92 -6.36
C SER A 189 2.00 7.08 -5.50
N ASN A 190 2.39 8.14 -6.19
CA ASN A 190 2.62 9.46 -5.62
C ASN A 190 1.60 10.43 -6.23
N HIS A 191 0.48 10.67 -5.54
CA HIS A 191 -0.55 11.60 -5.98
C HIS A 191 -0.14 13.06 -5.77
N VAL A 192 0.79 13.35 -4.83
CA VAL A 192 1.33 14.71 -4.60
C VAL A 192 1.94 15.30 -5.87
N LYS A 193 2.57 14.47 -6.72
CA LYS A 193 3.23 14.88 -7.96
C LYS A 193 2.75 14.12 -9.21
N GLY A 194 1.69 13.32 -9.07
CA GLY A 194 1.03 12.62 -10.18
C GLY A 194 1.93 11.58 -10.85
N SER A 195 2.33 10.54 -10.11
CA SER A 195 3.17 9.45 -10.60
C SER A 195 2.68 8.11 -10.05
N SER A 196 2.55 7.10 -10.90
CA SER A 196 2.11 5.75 -10.52
C SER A 196 2.94 4.69 -11.24
N HIS A 197 3.07 3.53 -10.61
CA HIS A 197 3.75 2.36 -11.13
C HIS A 197 3.01 1.08 -10.77
N TYR A 198 2.81 0.22 -11.76
CA TYR A 198 2.17 -1.08 -11.62
C TYR A 198 3.28 -2.14 -11.60
N HIS A 199 3.66 -2.59 -10.39
CA HIS A 199 4.73 -3.56 -10.22
C HIS A 199 4.18 -4.98 -10.27
N ARG A 200 4.65 -5.78 -11.25
CA ARG A 200 4.34 -7.21 -11.38
C ARG A 200 5.52 -8.07 -10.96
N ASP A 201 5.26 -9.03 -10.06
CA ASP A 201 6.25 -10.03 -9.63
C ASP A 201 5.51 -11.31 -9.23
N PRO A 202 5.89 -12.50 -9.75
CA PRO A 202 5.30 -13.78 -9.36
C PRO A 202 5.42 -14.13 -7.87
N ALA A 203 6.31 -13.44 -7.12
CA ALA A 203 6.41 -13.59 -5.66
C ALA A 203 5.25 -12.88 -4.92
N ILE A 204 4.55 -11.95 -5.59
CA ILE A 204 3.32 -11.32 -5.10
C ILE A 204 2.17 -12.28 -5.37
N GLY A 205 1.19 -12.38 -4.46
CA GLY A 205 0.01 -13.21 -4.72
C GLY A 205 -0.87 -13.43 -3.51
N PRO A 206 -2.06 -13.98 -3.74
CA PRO A 206 -3.01 -14.30 -2.68
C PRO A 206 -2.38 -15.16 -1.57
N GLY A 207 -2.55 -14.72 -0.33
CA GLY A 207 -1.98 -15.39 0.86
C GLY A 207 -0.47 -15.25 1.04
N ARG A 208 0.22 -14.56 0.13
CA ARG A 208 1.67 -14.34 0.22
C ARG A 208 2.01 -13.19 1.16
N TRP A 209 3.12 -13.35 1.87
CA TRP A 209 3.76 -12.26 2.59
C TRP A 209 4.61 -11.42 1.64
N VAL A 210 4.47 -10.09 1.75
CA VAL A 210 5.23 -9.13 0.95
C VAL A 210 5.90 -8.13 1.90
N ASP A 211 7.20 -7.94 1.73
CA ASP A 211 7.95 -6.90 2.44
C ASP A 211 7.94 -5.61 1.61
N LEU A 212 7.50 -4.53 2.22
CA LEU A 212 7.36 -3.21 1.62
C LEU A 212 8.31 -2.23 2.30
N LYS A 213 8.96 -1.38 1.52
CA LYS A 213 9.71 -0.24 2.02
C LYS A 213 9.51 0.95 1.11
N VAL A 214 9.27 2.13 1.69
CA VAL A 214 9.15 3.40 0.96
C VAL A 214 9.98 4.47 1.64
N GLU A 215 10.80 5.17 0.86
CA GLU A 215 11.51 6.37 1.27
C GLU A 215 10.79 7.60 0.71
N PHE A 216 10.35 8.50 1.58
CA PHE A 216 9.62 9.72 1.22
C PHE A 216 10.59 10.88 0.94
N GLY A 217 11.37 10.74 -0.12
CA GLY A 217 12.39 11.72 -0.46
C GLY A 217 11.83 13.03 -1.05
N SER A 218 12.53 14.14 -0.81
CA SER A 218 12.09 15.46 -1.30
C SER A 218 12.06 15.58 -2.82
N ARG A 219 12.89 14.83 -3.54
CA ARG A 219 13.05 14.83 -5.01
C ARG A 219 12.72 13.51 -5.66
N SER A 220 12.54 12.46 -4.88
CA SER A 220 12.08 11.15 -5.34
C SER A 220 11.46 10.41 -4.18
N VAL A 221 10.28 9.84 -4.37
CA VAL A 221 9.78 8.73 -3.54
C VAL A 221 10.32 7.45 -4.16
N VAL A 222 10.81 6.54 -3.33
CA VAL A 222 11.40 5.29 -3.80
C VAL A 222 10.74 4.11 -3.10
N TRP A 223 10.35 3.10 -3.87
CA TRP A 223 9.70 1.88 -3.36
C TRP A 223 10.58 0.66 -3.55
N TRP A 224 10.57 -0.19 -2.54
CA TRP A 224 11.15 -1.54 -2.56
C TRP A 224 10.07 -2.56 -2.24
N VAL A 225 10.09 -3.66 -2.96
CA VAL A 225 9.23 -4.83 -2.73
C VAL A 225 10.15 -6.05 -2.58
N ASN A 226 9.99 -6.81 -1.50
CA ASN A 226 10.80 -7.99 -1.19
C ASN A 226 12.31 -7.70 -1.27
N GLY A 227 12.74 -6.55 -0.76
CA GLY A 227 14.15 -6.13 -0.71
C GLY A 227 14.72 -5.57 -2.02
N LYS A 228 13.95 -5.55 -3.11
CA LYS A 228 14.38 -4.99 -4.41
C LYS A 228 13.76 -3.62 -4.63
N GLN A 229 14.54 -2.63 -5.07
CA GLN A 229 14.01 -1.37 -5.54
C GLN A 229 13.23 -1.61 -6.85
N VAL A 230 11.94 -1.25 -6.84
CA VAL A 230 11.03 -1.48 -7.97
C VAL A 230 10.60 -0.21 -8.67
N PHE A 231 10.56 0.90 -7.93
CA PHE A 231 10.16 2.19 -8.48
C PHE A 231 10.89 3.35 -7.80
N ALA A 232 11.21 4.37 -8.58
CA ALA A 232 11.66 5.68 -8.11
C ALA A 232 11.01 6.74 -8.99
N ASP A 233 10.11 7.54 -8.43
CA ASP A 233 9.26 8.45 -9.20
C ASP A 233 10.00 9.69 -9.74
N ARG A 234 11.19 10.00 -9.19
CA ARG A 234 12.03 11.16 -9.55
C ARG A 234 11.31 12.50 -9.42
N ARG A 235 10.23 12.57 -8.66
CA ARG A 235 9.41 13.76 -8.42
C ARG A 235 9.39 14.14 -6.95
N GLY A 236 9.36 13.11 -6.07
CA GLY A 236 9.37 13.24 -4.63
C GLY A 236 8.15 13.95 -4.06
N VAL A 237 8.20 14.25 -2.76
CA VAL A 237 7.11 14.91 -2.03
C VAL A 237 7.39 16.38 -1.71
N GLY A 238 8.59 16.90 -2.03
CA GLY A 238 9.02 18.25 -1.63
C GLY A 238 9.62 18.27 -0.23
N ARG A 239 10.17 19.43 0.19
CA ARG A 239 10.97 19.54 1.42
C ARG A 239 10.16 19.61 2.71
N ARG A 240 8.90 20.01 2.67
CA ARG A 240 8.03 20.27 3.84
C ARG A 240 6.81 19.38 3.87
N TRP A 241 6.81 18.32 3.08
CA TRP A 241 5.71 17.38 3.05
C TRP A 241 5.59 16.62 4.37
N ARG A 242 4.37 16.42 4.79
CA ARG A 242 3.98 15.55 5.89
C ARG A 242 2.56 15.06 5.66
N ALA A 243 2.24 13.87 6.19
CA ALA A 243 0.90 13.32 6.10
C ALA A 243 0.66 12.28 7.20
N TYR A 244 -0.59 12.05 7.53
CA TYR A 244 -1.01 10.99 8.44
C TYR A 244 -0.95 9.64 7.72
N LEU A 245 -0.69 8.58 8.50
CA LEU A 245 -0.75 7.20 8.00
C LEU A 245 -2.17 6.69 7.99
N ILE A 246 -2.51 5.93 6.95
CA ILE A 246 -3.74 5.15 6.87
C ILE A 246 -3.38 3.71 6.50
N VAL A 247 -4.04 2.76 7.18
CA VAL A 247 -3.99 1.33 6.89
C VAL A 247 -5.42 0.83 6.84
N ASN A 248 -5.82 0.17 5.76
CA ASN A 248 -7.20 -0.27 5.62
C ASN A 248 -7.37 -1.54 4.78
N LEU A 249 -8.53 -2.15 4.91
CA LEU A 249 -9.11 -3.10 3.97
C LEU A 249 -10.40 -2.52 3.44
N SER A 250 -10.41 -2.00 2.22
CA SER A 250 -11.59 -1.57 1.48
C SER A 250 -12.19 -2.72 0.67
N ILE A 251 -13.41 -2.53 0.17
CA ILE A 251 -14.11 -3.49 -0.69
C ILE A 251 -14.55 -2.82 -1.98
N CYS A 252 -14.16 -3.39 -3.11
CA CYS A 252 -14.51 -2.91 -4.45
C CYS A 252 -16.01 -3.02 -4.72
N ALA A 253 -16.58 -2.02 -5.41
CA ALA A 253 -17.99 -1.99 -5.78
C ALA A 253 -18.28 -2.47 -7.22
N GLY A 254 -17.27 -3.01 -7.93
CA GLY A 254 -17.47 -3.66 -9.23
C GLY A 254 -17.26 -2.77 -10.46
N ARG A 255 -16.84 -1.50 -10.30
CA ARG A 255 -16.64 -0.60 -11.45
C ARG A 255 -15.27 -0.77 -12.11
N TYR A 256 -14.21 -0.86 -11.33
CA TYR A 256 -12.81 -0.96 -11.81
C TYR A 256 -12.24 -2.35 -11.56
N HIS A 257 -12.51 -2.89 -10.39
CA HIS A 257 -12.19 -4.25 -9.97
C HIS A 257 -13.48 -4.96 -9.59
N PRO A 258 -13.57 -6.30 -9.74
CA PRO A 258 -14.77 -7.06 -9.38
C PRO A 258 -15.20 -6.81 -7.93
N ALA A 259 -16.50 -6.71 -7.70
CA ALA A 259 -17.05 -6.80 -6.36
C ALA A 259 -16.91 -8.25 -5.85
N PRO A 260 -16.93 -8.47 -4.51
CA PRO A 260 -16.91 -9.83 -3.96
C PRO A 260 -18.08 -10.67 -4.45
N ASP A 261 -17.82 -11.97 -4.70
CA ASP A 261 -18.85 -12.94 -5.04
C ASP A 261 -19.94 -13.01 -3.97
N ARG A 262 -21.15 -13.44 -4.37
CA ARG A 262 -22.34 -13.40 -3.49
C ARG A 262 -22.22 -14.30 -2.27
N ASP A 263 -21.49 -15.40 -2.37
CA ASP A 263 -21.23 -16.40 -1.33
C ASP A 263 -20.11 -15.99 -0.36
N VAL A 264 -19.29 -14.99 -0.72
CA VAL A 264 -18.26 -14.46 0.18
C VAL A 264 -18.92 -13.57 1.23
N SER A 265 -18.85 -13.97 2.49
CA SER A 265 -19.41 -13.24 3.64
C SER A 265 -18.36 -12.51 4.47
N ALA A 266 -17.10 -12.91 4.39
CA ALA A 266 -15.99 -12.30 5.12
C ALA A 266 -14.66 -12.46 4.38
N MET A 267 -13.75 -11.52 4.63
CA MET A 267 -12.36 -11.57 4.16
C MET A 267 -11.44 -10.84 5.13
N SER A 268 -10.14 -11.04 5.01
CA SER A 268 -9.15 -10.37 5.87
C SER A 268 -7.84 -10.13 5.14
N TYR A 269 -7.11 -9.19 5.67
CA TYR A 269 -5.73 -8.85 5.30
C TYR A 269 -4.92 -8.66 6.58
N GLU A 270 -3.63 -8.94 6.55
CA GLU A 270 -2.77 -8.94 7.74
C GLU A 270 -1.56 -8.04 7.55
N VAL A 271 -1.21 -7.27 8.59
CA VAL A 271 0.02 -6.48 8.68
C VAL A 271 0.84 -7.01 9.86
N ALA A 272 1.93 -7.71 9.57
CA ALA A 272 2.79 -8.28 10.61
C ALA A 272 3.52 -7.20 11.41
N TYR A 273 3.95 -6.15 10.72
CA TYR A 273 4.51 -4.93 11.32
C TYR A 273 4.39 -3.76 10.37
N LEU A 274 4.40 -2.57 10.93
CA LEU A 274 4.60 -1.29 10.26
C LEU A 274 5.46 -0.42 11.15
N ARG A 275 6.54 0.15 10.61
CA ARG A 275 7.40 1.07 11.35
C ARG A 275 7.89 2.19 10.46
N VAL A 276 8.20 3.32 11.07
CA VAL A 276 8.80 4.47 10.40
C VAL A 276 10.13 4.80 11.06
N ILE A 277 11.16 4.89 10.25
CA ILE A 277 12.52 5.26 10.62
C ILE A 277 12.75 6.68 10.13
N ARG A 278 13.35 7.50 10.99
CA ARG A 278 13.74 8.87 10.65
C ARG A 278 15.25 8.96 10.70
N PRO A 279 15.96 9.05 9.54
CA PRO A 279 17.40 9.21 9.45
C PRO A 279 17.94 10.49 10.08
#